data_a571f389b8493e2878673608140ce03d
#
_entry.id   a571f389b8493e2878673608140ce03d
#
_cell.length_a   1.000
_cell.length_b   1.000
_cell.length_c   1.000
_cell.angle_alpha   90.00
_cell.angle_beta   90.00
_cell.angle_gamma   90.00
#
_symmetry.space_group_name_H-M   'P 1'
#
loop_
_entity.id
_entity.type
_entity.pdbx_description
1 polymer ?
#
loop_
_entity_poly.entity_id
_entity_poly.type
_entity_poly.pdbx_seq_one_letter_code
_entity_poly.pdbx_strand_id
1 'polypeptide(L)'
;MWYSLLSVLWIFILVFPVMASEIPEERQKPLLVDEAGLLTEEESSALLNKLEDISRRYENEVGIVTVNSLEGKTAEAYADDYYDYNGYGYGENDDGLLLLISMGEREWAISTYGYSHTTAFTDAGLEYIRGEFQSKLSSGEYAKAFNCFADQCDDFLRQAATGEPYDVGNMPKAKVSPFWLYT
;
A
#
# COMPACT_ATOMS: atom_id res chain seq x y z
N MET A 1 5.05 61.17 49.03
CA MET A 1 5.64 60.68 47.73
C MET A 1 5.58 59.21 47.75
N TRP A 2 4.60 58.59 47.07
CA TRP A 2 4.51 57.15 46.89
C TRP A 2 4.80 56.86 45.44
N TYR A 3 5.92 56.09 45.16
CA TYR A 3 6.25 55.59 43.85
C TYR A 3 5.63 54.20 43.74
N SER A 4 4.61 54.07 42.90
CA SER A 4 4.03 52.80 42.48
C SER A 4 4.96 52.15 41.44
N LEU A 5 5.62 51.06 41.82
CA LEU A 5 6.38 50.21 40.91
C LEU A 5 5.40 49.31 40.14
N LEU A 6 5.07 49.67 38.91
CA LEU A 6 4.39 48.81 37.94
C LEU A 6 5.43 47.83 37.37
N SER A 7 5.45 46.59 37.90
CA SER A 7 6.20 45.49 37.31
C SER A 7 5.46 44.97 36.08
N VAL A 8 6.00 45.28 34.89
CA VAL A 8 5.51 44.73 33.61
C VAL A 8 6.05 43.32 33.48
N LEU A 9 5.16 42.35 33.65
CA LEU A 9 5.48 40.92 33.44
C LEU A 9 5.51 40.65 31.92
N TRP A 10 6.69 40.48 31.33
CA TRP A 10 6.85 40.03 29.95
C TRP A 10 6.59 38.54 29.88
N ILE A 11 5.42 38.15 29.34
CA ILE A 11 5.14 36.75 29.00
C ILE A 11 5.80 36.47 27.67
N PHE A 12 6.91 35.73 27.68
CA PHE A 12 7.52 35.15 26.49
C PHE A 12 6.66 33.96 26.05
N ILE A 13 5.82 34.16 25.04
CA ILE A 13 5.14 33.06 24.36
C ILE A 13 6.19 32.42 23.46
N LEU A 14 6.71 31.25 23.88
CA LEU A 14 7.52 30.38 23.04
C LEU A 14 6.61 29.78 21.98
N VAL A 15 6.60 30.39 20.80
CA VAL A 15 5.96 29.78 19.60
C VAL A 15 6.94 28.71 19.10
N PHE A 16 6.66 27.45 19.43
CA PHE A 16 7.34 26.34 18.76
C PHE A 16 6.78 26.26 17.35
N PRO A 17 7.62 26.29 16.31
CA PRO A 17 7.15 25.99 14.96
C PRO A 17 6.65 24.54 14.97
N VAL A 18 5.38 24.34 14.70
CA VAL A 18 4.85 23.03 14.32
C VAL A 18 5.46 22.75 12.96
N MET A 19 6.46 21.86 12.91
CA MET A 19 6.95 21.31 11.67
C MET A 19 5.85 20.42 11.14
N ALA A 20 5.05 20.92 10.21
CA ALA A 20 4.24 20.06 9.37
C ALA A 20 5.23 19.14 8.64
N SER A 21 5.04 17.85 8.77
CA SER A 21 5.78 16.87 7.96
C SER A 21 5.34 17.11 6.51
N GLU A 22 6.24 17.64 5.68
CA GLU A 22 5.98 17.72 4.24
C GLU A 22 5.96 16.29 3.69
N ILE A 23 4.92 15.97 2.92
CA ILE A 23 4.85 14.72 2.16
C ILE A 23 6.00 14.77 1.13
N PRO A 24 6.89 13.75 1.06
CA PRO A 24 7.96 13.74 0.10
C PRO A 24 7.43 13.70 -1.33
N GLU A 25 8.05 14.46 -2.24
CA GLU A 25 7.72 14.43 -3.68
C GLU A 25 8.19 13.14 -4.38
N GLU A 26 9.13 12.41 -3.77
CA GLU A 26 9.69 11.18 -4.32
C GLU A 26 9.63 10.07 -3.28
N ARG A 27 9.39 8.86 -3.75
CA ARG A 27 9.34 7.66 -2.91
C ARG A 27 10.64 7.44 -2.13
N GLN A 28 10.52 7.30 -0.81
CA GLN A 28 11.62 7.16 0.14
C GLN A 28 11.95 5.71 0.47
N LYS A 29 11.05 4.77 0.17
CA LYS A 29 11.16 3.34 0.48
C LYS A 29 10.97 2.50 -0.78
N PRO A 30 11.55 1.29 -0.87
CA PRO A 30 11.28 0.38 -1.99
C PRO A 30 9.82 -0.07 -2.01
N LEU A 31 9.34 -0.58 -3.15
CA LEU A 31 7.96 -1.09 -3.29
C LEU A 31 7.69 -2.36 -2.46
N LEU A 32 8.74 -3.05 -2.02
CA LEU A 32 8.64 -4.14 -1.04
C LEU A 32 9.43 -3.77 0.21
N VAL A 33 8.73 -3.69 1.34
CA VAL A 33 9.34 -3.53 2.66
C VAL A 33 8.87 -4.67 3.56
N ASP A 34 9.75 -5.58 3.90
CA ASP A 34 9.44 -6.76 4.72
C ASP A 34 10.07 -6.64 6.11
N GLU A 35 9.52 -5.74 6.95
CA GLU A 35 9.97 -5.55 8.34
C GLU A 35 9.61 -6.74 9.25
N ALA A 36 8.59 -7.50 8.90
CA ALA A 36 8.20 -8.69 9.65
C ALA A 36 9.06 -9.93 9.32
N GLY A 37 9.90 -9.84 8.28
CA GLY A 37 10.82 -10.92 7.90
C GLY A 37 10.12 -12.19 7.41
N LEU A 38 9.09 -12.03 6.60
CA LEU A 38 8.25 -13.12 6.11
C LEU A 38 8.81 -13.84 4.87
N LEU A 39 9.75 -13.19 4.19
CA LEU A 39 10.34 -13.66 2.95
C LEU A 39 11.82 -13.96 3.12
N THR A 40 12.34 -14.90 2.35
CA THR A 40 13.78 -15.05 2.16
C THR A 40 14.33 -13.90 1.32
N GLU A 41 15.65 -13.69 1.33
CA GLU A 41 16.32 -12.67 0.52
C GLU A 41 16.08 -12.87 -0.99
N GLU A 42 16.07 -14.13 -1.45
CA GLU A 42 15.79 -14.48 -2.84
C GLU A 42 14.34 -14.16 -3.23
N GLU A 43 13.36 -14.53 -2.39
CA GLU A 43 11.95 -14.22 -2.60
C GLU A 43 11.69 -12.71 -2.60
N SER A 44 12.31 -11.98 -1.66
CA SER A 44 12.21 -10.53 -1.57
C SER A 44 12.76 -9.84 -2.81
N SER A 45 13.95 -10.24 -3.27
CA SER A 45 14.57 -9.67 -4.47
C SER A 45 13.73 -9.94 -5.73
N ALA A 46 13.23 -11.16 -5.89
CA ALA A 46 12.41 -11.53 -7.04
C ALA A 46 11.07 -10.76 -7.05
N LEU A 47 10.42 -10.65 -5.88
CA LEU A 47 9.16 -9.94 -5.74
C LEU A 47 9.33 -8.43 -5.94
N LEU A 48 10.38 -7.81 -5.36
CA LEU A 48 10.68 -6.39 -5.57
C LEU A 48 10.85 -6.07 -7.05
N ASN A 49 11.64 -6.86 -7.78
CA ASN A 49 11.83 -6.68 -9.22
C ASN A 49 10.50 -6.77 -9.99
N LYS A 50 9.61 -7.69 -9.59
CA LYS A 50 8.28 -7.83 -10.18
C LYS A 50 7.41 -6.59 -9.93
N LEU A 51 7.37 -6.08 -8.69
CA LEU A 51 6.62 -4.89 -8.32
C LEU A 51 7.11 -3.64 -9.09
N GLU A 52 8.43 -3.45 -9.15
CA GLU A 52 9.05 -2.36 -9.91
C GLU A 52 8.75 -2.46 -11.43
N ASP A 53 8.70 -3.68 -11.97
CA ASP A 53 8.37 -3.88 -13.39
C ASP A 53 6.90 -3.58 -13.70
N ILE A 54 5.98 -4.02 -12.83
CA ILE A 54 4.54 -3.70 -12.92
C ILE A 54 4.35 -2.18 -12.83
N SER A 55 4.92 -1.55 -11.80
CA SER A 55 4.75 -0.13 -11.52
C SER A 55 5.24 0.74 -12.67
N ARG A 56 6.40 0.44 -13.23
CA ARG A 56 6.95 1.16 -14.38
C ARG A 56 6.12 0.95 -15.66
N ARG A 57 5.55 -0.26 -15.85
CA ARG A 57 4.77 -0.60 -17.06
C ARG A 57 3.46 0.17 -17.14
N TYR A 58 2.82 0.38 -16.00
CA TYR A 58 1.50 1.01 -15.93
C TYR A 58 1.51 2.43 -15.38
N GLU A 59 2.70 2.96 -15.05
CA GLU A 59 2.83 4.26 -14.39
C GLU A 59 1.93 4.35 -13.14
N ASN A 60 1.97 3.28 -12.32
CA ASN A 60 1.11 3.10 -11.16
C ASN A 60 1.84 2.26 -10.11
N GLU A 61 2.13 2.77 -8.94
CA GLU A 61 2.91 2.07 -7.94
C GLU A 61 2.13 0.92 -7.29
N VAL A 62 2.75 -0.25 -7.22
CA VAL A 62 2.22 -1.42 -6.52
C VAL A 62 3.17 -1.78 -5.39
N GLY A 63 2.78 -1.46 -4.16
CA GLY A 63 3.60 -1.66 -2.97
C GLY A 63 3.11 -2.80 -2.07
N ILE A 64 4.05 -3.43 -1.36
CA ILE A 64 3.75 -4.40 -0.29
C ILE A 64 4.62 -4.05 0.92
N VAL A 65 3.98 -3.89 2.07
CA VAL A 65 4.64 -3.58 3.34
C VAL A 65 4.20 -4.57 4.40
N THR A 66 5.16 -5.17 5.10
CA THR A 66 4.88 -5.98 6.29
C THR A 66 5.48 -5.33 7.51
N VAL A 67 4.71 -5.26 8.59
CA VAL A 67 5.13 -4.65 9.86
C VAL A 67 4.84 -5.58 11.04
N ASN A 68 5.51 -5.33 12.16
CA ASN A 68 5.28 -6.09 13.39
C ASN A 68 4.18 -5.49 14.28
N SER A 69 3.83 -4.21 14.08
CA SER A 69 2.79 -3.51 14.84
C SER A 69 2.20 -2.35 14.05
N LEU A 70 0.92 -2.07 14.28
CA LEU A 70 0.21 -0.89 13.77
C LEU A 70 0.33 0.33 14.70
N GLU A 71 1.07 0.23 15.78
CA GLU A 71 1.29 1.32 16.74
C GLU A 71 -0.02 1.93 17.29
N GLY A 72 -1.06 1.11 17.40
CA GLY A 72 -2.39 1.52 17.89
C GLY A 72 -3.30 2.14 16.83
N LYS A 73 -2.91 2.18 15.56
CA LYS A 73 -3.76 2.58 14.43
C LYS A 73 -4.58 1.39 13.90
N THR A 74 -5.58 1.67 13.06
CA THR A 74 -6.17 0.64 12.20
C THR A 74 -5.22 0.32 11.05
N ALA A 75 -5.38 -0.86 10.42
CA ALA A 75 -4.55 -1.25 9.29
C ALA A 75 -4.69 -0.26 8.11
N GLU A 76 -5.91 0.24 7.87
CA GLU A 76 -6.17 1.25 6.84
C GLU A 76 -5.42 2.56 7.13
N ALA A 77 -5.60 3.11 8.35
CA ALA A 77 -4.95 4.37 8.71
C ALA A 77 -3.41 4.26 8.71
N TYR A 78 -2.87 3.09 9.06
CA TYR A 78 -1.43 2.87 8.99
C TYR A 78 -0.95 2.78 7.53
N ALA A 79 -1.72 2.09 6.66
CA ALA A 79 -1.39 1.97 5.23
C ALA A 79 -1.42 3.33 4.53
N ASP A 80 -2.45 4.16 4.81
CA ASP A 80 -2.58 5.50 4.26
C ASP A 80 -1.42 6.38 4.70
N ASP A 81 -1.13 6.45 6.01
CA ASP A 81 0.00 7.20 6.54
C ASP A 81 1.35 6.71 5.98
N TYR A 82 1.51 5.39 5.81
CA TYR A 82 2.74 4.83 5.28
C TYR A 82 2.94 5.22 3.82
N TYR A 83 1.87 5.21 3.03
CA TYR A 83 1.88 5.65 1.64
C TYR A 83 2.30 7.12 1.54
N ASP A 84 1.59 8.00 2.23
CA ASP A 84 1.78 9.45 2.17
C ASP A 84 3.16 9.86 2.71
N TYR A 85 3.53 9.42 3.91
CA TYR A 85 4.79 9.86 4.55
C TYR A 85 6.06 9.30 3.92
N ASN A 86 5.94 8.26 3.08
CA ASN A 86 7.08 7.75 2.32
C ASN A 86 7.04 8.14 0.83
N GLY A 87 6.11 9.01 0.42
CA GLY A 87 6.03 9.54 -0.93
C GLY A 87 5.80 8.46 -1.99
N TYR A 88 4.94 7.49 -1.68
CA TYR A 88 4.51 6.52 -2.68
C TYR A 88 3.54 7.17 -3.66
N GLY A 89 3.50 6.63 -4.87
CA GLY A 89 2.61 7.07 -5.94
C GLY A 89 3.37 7.53 -7.18
N TYR A 90 2.77 7.28 -8.32
CA TYR A 90 3.34 7.64 -9.62
C TYR A 90 2.73 8.95 -10.14
N GLY A 91 3.59 9.90 -10.50
CA GLY A 91 3.17 11.16 -11.10
C GLY A 91 2.43 12.12 -10.17
N GLU A 92 1.75 13.12 -10.77
CA GLU A 92 1.12 14.22 -10.02
C GLU A 92 -0.15 13.80 -9.24
N ASN A 93 -0.70 12.62 -9.50
CA ASN A 93 -1.90 12.13 -8.84
C ASN A 93 -1.62 11.05 -7.80
N ASP A 94 -0.35 10.77 -7.51
CA ASP A 94 0.11 9.71 -6.60
C ASP A 94 -0.52 8.35 -6.94
N ASP A 95 -0.53 8.01 -8.25
CA ASP A 95 -1.20 6.82 -8.76
C ASP A 95 -0.56 5.54 -8.20
N GLY A 96 -1.35 4.74 -7.45
CA GLY A 96 -0.84 3.51 -6.87
C GLY A 96 -1.73 2.83 -5.87
N LEU A 97 -1.23 1.72 -5.33
CA LEU A 97 -1.85 1.00 -4.23
C LEU A 97 -0.79 0.33 -3.34
N LEU A 98 -1.12 0.14 -2.09
CA LEU A 98 -0.28 -0.48 -1.08
C LEU A 98 -1.02 -1.60 -0.35
N LEU A 99 -0.47 -2.81 -0.34
CA LEU A 99 -0.88 -3.87 0.57
C LEU A 99 -0.04 -3.78 1.84
N LEU A 100 -0.68 -3.48 2.96
CA LEU A 100 -0.09 -3.52 4.29
C LEU A 100 -0.50 -4.80 5.01
N ILE A 101 0.45 -5.44 5.72
CA ILE A 101 0.20 -6.59 6.58
C ILE A 101 0.87 -6.36 7.93
N SER A 102 0.09 -6.42 9.00
CA SER A 102 0.61 -6.44 10.37
C SER A 102 0.58 -7.84 10.96
N MET A 103 1.75 -8.29 11.42
CA MET A 103 1.87 -9.59 12.06
C MET A 103 1.48 -9.57 13.52
N GLY A 104 1.62 -8.44 14.21
CA GLY A 104 1.24 -8.28 15.61
C GLY A 104 -0.26 -8.34 15.81
N GLU A 105 -1.01 -7.55 15.08
CA GLU A 105 -2.47 -7.48 15.15
C GLU A 105 -3.14 -8.56 14.28
N ARG A 106 -2.42 -9.15 13.31
CA ARG A 106 -2.93 -10.09 12.29
C ARG A 106 -4.00 -9.46 11.41
N GLU A 107 -3.79 -8.20 11.09
CA GLU A 107 -4.62 -7.37 10.24
C GLU A 107 -3.88 -7.00 8.97
N TRP A 108 -4.63 -6.63 7.98
CA TRP A 108 -4.10 -6.13 6.70
C TRP A 108 -5.07 -5.14 6.07
N ALA A 109 -4.56 -4.29 5.19
CA ALA A 109 -5.34 -3.35 4.40
C ALA A 109 -4.74 -3.20 3.00
N ILE A 110 -5.58 -2.80 2.05
CA ILE A 110 -5.15 -2.30 0.74
C ILE A 110 -5.59 -0.84 0.66
N SER A 111 -4.62 0.06 0.53
CA SER A 111 -4.86 1.47 0.27
C SER A 111 -4.68 1.75 -1.22
N THR A 112 -5.54 2.60 -1.80
CA THR A 112 -5.52 2.90 -3.25
C THR A 112 -5.59 4.40 -3.47
N TYR A 113 -4.80 4.92 -4.42
CA TYR A 113 -4.65 6.34 -4.71
C TYR A 113 -4.75 6.63 -6.22
N GLY A 114 -5.11 7.87 -6.54
CA GLY A 114 -5.14 8.37 -7.91
C GLY A 114 -5.94 7.49 -8.85
N TYR A 115 -5.36 7.08 -9.97
CA TYR A 115 -5.97 6.21 -10.97
C TYR A 115 -6.35 4.83 -10.42
N SER A 116 -5.56 4.29 -9.50
CA SER A 116 -5.89 3.03 -8.82
C SER A 116 -7.22 3.11 -8.10
N HIS A 117 -7.44 4.20 -7.33
CA HIS A 117 -8.65 4.41 -6.55
C HIS A 117 -9.87 4.72 -7.45
N THR A 118 -9.67 5.59 -8.45
CA THR A 118 -10.80 6.11 -9.24
C THR A 118 -11.23 5.21 -10.39
N THR A 119 -10.36 4.31 -10.85
CA THR A 119 -10.57 3.59 -12.11
C THR A 119 -10.12 2.14 -12.07
N ALA A 120 -8.86 1.84 -11.72
CA ALA A 120 -8.29 0.53 -11.98
C ALA A 120 -8.81 -0.57 -11.02
N PHE A 121 -9.08 -0.21 -9.77
CA PHE A 121 -9.48 -1.16 -8.72
C PHE A 121 -10.83 -0.76 -8.12
N THR A 122 -11.91 -1.29 -8.70
CA THR A 122 -13.26 -1.13 -8.16
C THR A 122 -13.41 -1.88 -6.83
N ASP A 123 -14.41 -1.55 -6.02
CA ASP A 123 -14.70 -2.28 -4.77
C ASP A 123 -14.85 -3.79 -5.01
N ALA A 124 -15.55 -4.16 -6.08
CA ALA A 124 -15.72 -5.57 -6.47
C ALA A 124 -14.37 -6.20 -6.89
N GLY A 125 -13.51 -5.43 -7.55
CA GLY A 125 -12.17 -5.84 -7.93
C GLY A 125 -11.27 -6.09 -6.73
N LEU A 126 -11.25 -5.18 -5.76
CA LEU A 126 -10.49 -5.34 -4.53
C LEU A 126 -10.97 -6.55 -3.72
N GLU A 127 -12.29 -6.79 -3.65
CA GLU A 127 -12.85 -7.98 -3.01
C GLU A 127 -12.41 -9.27 -3.70
N TYR A 128 -12.39 -9.29 -5.04
CA TYR A 128 -11.87 -10.42 -5.81
C TYR A 128 -10.38 -10.67 -5.51
N ILE A 129 -9.53 -9.64 -5.57
CA ILE A 129 -8.10 -9.74 -5.28
C ILE A 129 -7.89 -10.28 -3.86
N ARG A 130 -8.66 -9.77 -2.88
CA ARG A 130 -8.65 -10.26 -1.50
C ARG A 130 -8.89 -11.77 -1.43
N GLY A 131 -9.94 -12.25 -2.10
CA GLY A 131 -10.29 -13.67 -2.14
C GLY A 131 -9.15 -14.56 -2.66
N GLU A 132 -8.38 -14.06 -3.63
CA GLU A 132 -7.30 -14.82 -4.26
C GLU A 132 -6.06 -15.01 -3.37
N PHE A 133 -5.68 -14.01 -2.57
CA PHE A 133 -4.45 -14.10 -1.75
C PHE A 133 -4.69 -14.43 -0.27
N GLN A 134 -5.87 -14.12 0.28
CA GLN A 134 -6.14 -14.23 1.73
C GLN A 134 -5.95 -15.65 2.29
N SER A 135 -6.36 -16.68 1.53
CA SER A 135 -6.19 -18.06 1.97
C SER A 135 -4.72 -18.48 2.10
N LYS A 136 -3.88 -18.00 1.19
CA LYS A 136 -2.42 -18.22 1.19
C LYS A 136 -1.78 -17.47 2.37
N LEU A 137 -2.20 -16.23 2.59
CA LEU A 137 -1.74 -15.42 3.72
C LEU A 137 -2.07 -16.11 5.06
N SER A 138 -3.31 -16.58 5.23
CA SER A 138 -3.77 -17.27 6.44
C SER A 138 -3.06 -18.61 6.67
N SER A 139 -2.59 -19.26 5.62
CA SER A 139 -1.82 -20.51 5.70
C SER A 139 -0.33 -20.30 5.94
N GLY A 140 0.14 -19.04 6.03
CA GLY A 140 1.56 -18.71 6.19
C GLY A 140 2.38 -18.86 4.90
N GLU A 141 1.73 -19.01 3.75
CA GLU A 141 2.37 -19.09 2.44
C GLU A 141 2.63 -17.68 1.88
N TYR A 142 3.40 -16.87 2.64
CA TYR A 142 3.57 -15.43 2.41
C TYR A 142 4.08 -15.09 1.01
N ALA A 143 5.15 -15.74 0.55
CA ALA A 143 5.68 -15.52 -0.78
C ALA A 143 4.65 -15.78 -1.88
N LYS A 144 3.81 -16.83 -1.71
CA LYS A 144 2.73 -17.13 -2.67
C LYS A 144 1.61 -16.11 -2.58
N ALA A 145 1.26 -15.64 -1.37
CA ALA A 145 0.23 -14.62 -1.17
C ALA A 145 0.64 -13.30 -1.84
N PHE A 146 1.88 -12.85 -1.63
CA PHE A 146 2.39 -11.60 -2.18
C PHE A 146 2.57 -11.67 -3.70
N ASN A 147 3.07 -12.78 -4.23
CA ASN A 147 3.12 -12.98 -5.67
C ASN A 147 1.73 -13.02 -6.29
N CYS A 148 0.75 -13.65 -5.62
CA CYS A 148 -0.64 -13.66 -6.07
C CYS A 148 -1.22 -12.24 -6.12
N PHE A 149 -1.00 -11.43 -5.08
CA PHE A 149 -1.40 -10.02 -5.06
C PHE A 149 -0.79 -9.25 -6.23
N ALA A 150 0.54 -9.35 -6.42
CA ALA A 150 1.24 -8.68 -7.52
C ALA A 150 0.72 -9.11 -8.90
N ASP A 151 0.45 -10.42 -9.11
CA ASP A 151 -0.10 -10.94 -10.37
C ASP A 151 -1.53 -10.42 -10.64
N GLN A 152 -2.34 -10.29 -9.59
CA GLN A 152 -3.68 -9.71 -9.72
C GLN A 152 -3.60 -8.22 -10.04
N CYS A 153 -2.70 -7.46 -9.39
CA CYS A 153 -2.50 -6.05 -9.70
C CYS A 153 -2.05 -5.86 -11.17
N ASP A 154 -1.12 -6.67 -11.66
CA ASP A 154 -0.72 -6.65 -13.08
C ASP A 154 -1.90 -6.89 -14.03
N ASP A 155 -2.74 -7.89 -13.72
CA ASP A 155 -3.92 -8.22 -14.55
C ASP A 155 -4.98 -7.12 -14.54
N PHE A 156 -5.24 -6.53 -13.37
CA PHE A 156 -6.21 -5.44 -13.20
C PHE A 156 -5.76 -4.15 -13.88
N LEU A 157 -4.50 -3.75 -13.71
CA LEU A 157 -3.94 -2.58 -14.37
C LEU A 157 -3.90 -2.76 -15.89
N ARG A 158 -3.53 -3.96 -16.35
CA ARG A 158 -3.58 -4.30 -17.77
C ARG A 158 -4.99 -4.20 -18.34
N GLN A 159 -6.00 -4.69 -17.62
CA GLN A 159 -7.40 -4.62 -18.04
C GLN A 159 -7.91 -3.18 -18.04
N ALA A 160 -7.61 -2.41 -16.98
CA ALA A 160 -8.01 -1.00 -16.89
C ALA A 160 -7.42 -0.16 -18.04
N ALA A 161 -6.20 -0.46 -18.48
CA ALA A 161 -5.57 0.20 -19.63
C ALA A 161 -6.34 0.00 -20.96
N THR A 162 -7.27 -0.96 -21.04
CA THR A 162 -8.18 -1.12 -22.21
C THR A 162 -9.36 -0.15 -22.20
N GLY A 163 -9.55 0.61 -21.10
CA GLY A 163 -10.73 1.46 -20.88
C GLY A 163 -11.93 0.74 -20.27
N GLU A 164 -11.82 -0.56 -19.98
CA GLU A 164 -12.87 -1.38 -19.38
C GLU A 164 -12.32 -2.11 -18.14
N PRO A 165 -12.18 -1.43 -16.98
CA PRO A 165 -11.66 -2.04 -15.76
C PRO A 165 -12.54 -3.22 -15.31
N TYR A 166 -11.95 -4.14 -14.55
CA TYR A 166 -12.74 -5.23 -13.97
C TYR A 166 -13.76 -4.71 -12.95
N ASP A 167 -14.98 -5.21 -13.07
CA ASP A 167 -16.09 -4.91 -12.17
C ASP A 167 -17.07 -6.10 -12.12
N VAL A 168 -18.15 -6.01 -11.37
CA VAL A 168 -19.14 -7.07 -11.09
C VAL A 168 -19.51 -7.91 -12.32
N GLY A 169 -19.60 -7.30 -13.52
CA GLY A 169 -20.04 -7.96 -14.75
C GLY A 169 -18.95 -8.67 -15.56
N ASN A 170 -17.68 -8.40 -15.30
CA ASN A 170 -16.57 -8.83 -16.15
C ASN A 170 -15.32 -9.30 -15.37
N MET A 171 -15.46 -9.74 -14.12
CA MET A 171 -14.35 -10.25 -13.32
C MET A 171 -13.53 -11.31 -14.04
N PRO A 172 -12.22 -11.44 -13.73
CA PRO A 172 -11.37 -12.48 -14.28
C PRO A 172 -12.02 -13.85 -14.06
N LYS A 173 -12.08 -14.67 -15.11
CA LYS A 173 -12.52 -16.06 -14.94
C LYS A 173 -11.42 -16.82 -14.19
N ALA A 174 -11.80 -17.61 -13.18
CA ALA A 174 -10.86 -18.46 -12.46
C ALA A 174 -9.98 -19.24 -13.47
N LYS A 175 -8.66 -19.15 -13.33
CA LYS A 175 -7.73 -19.95 -14.13
C LYS A 175 -7.98 -21.41 -13.80
N VAL A 176 -8.77 -22.10 -14.63
CA VAL A 176 -8.95 -23.55 -14.50
C VAL A 176 -7.60 -24.20 -14.77
N SER A 177 -6.96 -24.72 -13.74
CA SER A 177 -5.74 -25.51 -13.91
C SER A 177 -6.07 -26.71 -14.81
N PRO A 178 -5.35 -26.95 -15.91
CA PRO A 178 -5.65 -28.04 -16.83
C PRO A 178 -5.23 -29.42 -16.28
N PHE A 179 -5.50 -29.67 -14.99
CA PHE A 179 -5.16 -30.92 -14.32
C PHE A 179 -5.72 -32.18 -15.04
N TRP A 180 -6.80 -32.04 -15.77
CA TRP A 180 -7.45 -33.15 -16.50
C TRP A 180 -6.94 -33.37 -17.93
N LEU A 181 -5.91 -32.63 -18.38
CA LEU A 181 -5.28 -32.86 -19.69
C LEU A 181 -4.18 -33.93 -19.64
N TYR A 182 -3.89 -34.50 -18.48
CA TYR A 182 -2.83 -35.52 -18.29
C TYR A 182 -3.33 -36.87 -17.77
N THR A 183 -4.62 -37.18 -17.97
CA THR A 183 -5.17 -38.55 -17.74
C THR A 183 -5.51 -39.24 -19.04
#